data_a07e90bba08b88f668624e72a7f21e79
#
_entry.id   a07e90bba08b88f668624e72a7f21e79
#
_cell.length_a   1.000
_cell.length_b   1.000
_cell.length_c   1.000
_cell.angle_alpha   90.00
_cell.angle_beta   90.00
_cell.angle_gamma   90.00
#
_symmetry.space_group_name_H-M   'P 1'
#
loop_
_entity.id
_entity.type
_entity.pdbx_description
1 polymer ?
#
loop_
_entity_poly.entity_id
_entity_poly.type
_entity_poly.pdbx_seq_one_letter_code
_entity_poly.pdbx_strand_id
1 'polypeptide(L)'
;MAKLELLPAVDVRDGQAVRLVHGESGTETSYGSPLEAALAWQRSGAEWLHLVDLDAAFGTGDNRELIAEVAKAMDIKVELSGGIRDDASLAAALATGCTRVNLGTAALETPEWVAKVIAEHGDKIAVGLDVRGTTLRGRGWTRDGGDLYETLERLNKEGCARYVVTDIAKDGTLQGPNLELLKNVCAATDRPVVASGGVSSLEDLRAIAELVPLGVEGSIVGKALYAKAFTLEEALEAVSS
;
A
#
# COMPACT_ATOMS: atom_id res chain seq x y z
N MET A 1 -23.09 -1.35 -7.47
CA MET A 1 -22.20 -2.29 -6.77
C MET A 1 -20.93 -1.55 -6.40
N ALA A 2 -20.25 -1.93 -5.31
CA ALA A 2 -18.95 -1.34 -5.00
C ALA A 2 -17.97 -1.69 -6.12
N LYS A 3 -17.16 -0.71 -6.55
CA LYS A 3 -16.15 -0.84 -7.62
C LYS A 3 -14.80 -1.05 -6.97
N LEU A 4 -13.92 -1.85 -7.58
CA LEU A 4 -12.53 -1.97 -7.13
C LEU A 4 -11.81 -0.63 -7.33
N GLU A 5 -11.25 -0.07 -6.25
CA GLU A 5 -10.43 1.14 -6.32
C GLU A 5 -9.01 0.78 -6.77
N LEU A 6 -8.44 1.53 -7.71
CA LEU A 6 -7.04 1.35 -8.11
C LEU A 6 -6.17 2.43 -7.49
N LEU A 7 -5.07 2.01 -6.87
CA LEU A 7 -4.08 2.89 -6.25
C LEU A 7 -2.74 2.74 -7.02
N PRO A 8 -2.48 3.55 -8.05
CA PRO A 8 -1.14 3.61 -8.63
C PRO A 8 -0.11 3.93 -7.56
N ALA A 9 1.03 3.23 -7.58
CA ALA A 9 2.07 3.40 -6.58
C ALA A 9 3.17 4.36 -7.07
N VAL A 10 3.61 5.24 -6.18
CA VAL A 10 4.84 6.02 -6.32
C VAL A 10 5.71 5.77 -5.10
N ASP A 11 6.76 5.00 -5.28
CA ASP A 11 7.76 4.76 -4.25
C ASP A 11 8.90 5.76 -4.42
N VAL A 12 9.31 6.41 -3.33
CA VAL A 12 10.35 7.43 -3.34
C VAL A 12 11.58 6.91 -2.61
N ARG A 13 12.72 6.96 -3.28
CA ARG A 13 14.04 6.66 -2.71
C ARG A 13 15.08 7.62 -3.25
N ASP A 14 15.93 8.16 -2.38
CA ASP A 14 16.96 9.15 -2.74
C ASP A 14 16.40 10.29 -3.62
N GLY A 15 15.18 10.77 -3.31
CA GLY A 15 14.50 11.83 -4.03
C GLY A 15 13.96 11.44 -5.42
N GLN A 16 13.97 10.16 -5.79
CA GLN A 16 13.52 9.67 -7.10
C GLN A 16 12.34 8.72 -6.95
N ALA A 17 11.45 8.73 -7.95
CA ALA A 17 10.46 7.66 -8.10
C ALA A 17 11.18 6.38 -8.53
N VAL A 18 10.98 5.29 -7.80
CA VAL A 18 11.66 4.00 -8.07
C VAL A 18 10.69 2.83 -8.01
N ARG A 19 11.12 1.69 -8.57
CA ARG A 19 10.48 0.39 -8.33
C ARG A 19 11.53 -0.63 -7.94
N LEU A 20 11.22 -1.40 -6.91
CA LEU A 20 12.04 -2.50 -6.44
C LEU A 20 11.56 -3.83 -7.02
N VAL A 21 12.41 -4.84 -6.98
CA VAL A 21 12.04 -6.25 -7.18
C VAL A 21 12.07 -6.92 -5.82
N HIS A 22 10.97 -7.57 -5.42
CA HIS A 22 10.79 -8.17 -4.09
C HIS A 22 11.10 -7.22 -2.90
N GLY A 23 10.96 -5.90 -3.11
CA GLY A 23 11.34 -4.90 -2.10
C GLY A 23 12.84 -4.88 -1.75
N GLU A 24 13.70 -5.53 -2.54
CA GLU A 24 15.12 -5.65 -2.25
C GLU A 24 15.88 -4.38 -2.62
N SER A 25 16.62 -3.83 -1.64
CA SER A 25 17.53 -2.71 -1.86
C SER A 25 18.65 -3.12 -2.83
N GLY A 26 18.94 -2.25 -3.80
CA GLY A 26 19.93 -2.52 -4.86
C GLY A 26 19.31 -3.05 -6.15
N THR A 27 17.98 -3.22 -6.20
CA THR A 27 17.26 -3.64 -7.41
C THR A 27 16.45 -2.49 -8.06
N GLU A 28 16.74 -1.24 -7.66
CA GLU A 28 15.96 -0.06 -8.03
C GLU A 28 16.05 0.22 -9.53
N THR A 29 14.89 0.46 -10.15
CA THR A 29 14.79 1.14 -11.43
C THR A 29 14.21 2.52 -11.18
N SER A 30 14.94 3.59 -11.55
CA SER A 30 14.50 4.97 -11.40
C SER A 30 13.58 5.38 -12.56
N TYR A 31 12.53 6.15 -12.21
CA TYR A 31 11.56 6.71 -13.15
C TYR A 31 11.47 8.25 -13.05
N GLY A 32 12.46 8.89 -12.44
CA GLY A 32 12.57 10.35 -12.39
C GLY A 32 11.82 10.98 -11.21
N SER A 33 11.20 12.15 -11.47
CA SER A 33 10.54 12.94 -10.42
C SER A 33 9.30 12.24 -9.84
N PRO A 34 9.20 12.06 -8.50
CA PRO A 34 8.00 11.55 -7.85
C PRO A 34 6.78 12.43 -8.10
N LEU A 35 6.93 13.74 -8.11
CA LEU A 35 5.84 14.67 -8.38
C LEU A 35 5.29 14.50 -9.80
N GLU A 36 6.16 14.40 -10.79
CA GLU A 36 5.73 14.22 -12.18
C GLU A 36 5.06 12.85 -12.39
N ALA A 37 5.57 11.81 -11.75
CA ALA A 37 4.95 10.47 -11.78
C ALA A 37 3.54 10.51 -11.16
N ALA A 38 3.39 11.12 -9.98
CA ALA A 38 2.10 11.25 -9.30
C ALA A 38 1.09 12.06 -10.14
N LEU A 39 1.51 13.20 -10.68
CA LEU A 39 0.68 14.04 -11.57
C LEU A 39 0.29 13.30 -12.86
N ALA A 40 1.17 12.46 -13.39
CA ALA A 40 0.85 11.63 -14.55
C ALA A 40 -0.28 10.65 -14.24
N TRP A 41 -0.24 9.95 -13.11
CA TRP A 41 -1.32 9.06 -12.70
C TRP A 41 -2.63 9.81 -12.46
N GLN A 42 -2.60 10.98 -11.82
CA GLN A 42 -3.79 11.81 -11.67
C GLN A 42 -4.39 12.21 -13.03
N ARG A 43 -3.57 12.63 -14.00
CA ARG A 43 -4.03 12.96 -15.37
C ARG A 43 -4.60 11.75 -16.11
N SER A 44 -4.11 10.55 -15.83
CA SER A 44 -4.63 9.30 -16.38
C SER A 44 -5.91 8.80 -15.68
N GLY A 45 -6.49 9.59 -14.78
CA GLY A 45 -7.78 9.31 -14.16
C GLY A 45 -7.73 8.56 -12.83
N ALA A 46 -6.57 8.47 -12.19
CA ALA A 46 -6.49 7.93 -10.84
C ALA A 46 -7.41 8.71 -9.88
N GLU A 47 -8.11 8.00 -9.01
CA GLU A 47 -8.86 8.56 -7.88
C GLU A 47 -8.08 8.45 -6.57
N TRP A 48 -7.06 7.60 -6.55
CA TRP A 48 -6.15 7.33 -5.45
C TRP A 48 -4.71 7.33 -5.91
N LEU A 49 -3.80 7.64 -4.99
CA LEU A 49 -2.36 7.43 -5.11
C LEU A 49 -1.85 6.69 -3.87
N HIS A 50 -1.04 5.65 -4.05
CA HIS A 50 -0.25 5.04 -2.96
C HIS A 50 1.16 5.60 -3.01
N LEU A 51 1.53 6.41 -2.01
CA LEU A 51 2.80 7.14 -1.94
C LEU A 51 3.66 6.58 -0.80
N VAL A 52 4.88 6.15 -1.11
CA VAL A 52 5.76 5.48 -0.15
C VAL A 52 7.10 6.18 -0.02
N ASP A 53 7.50 6.50 1.21
CA ASP A 53 8.89 6.89 1.54
C ASP A 53 9.71 5.64 1.87
N LEU A 54 10.47 5.15 0.89
CA LEU A 54 11.29 3.93 1.07
C LEU A 54 12.49 4.18 1.98
N ASP A 55 13.13 5.35 1.94
CA ASP A 55 14.26 5.65 2.83
C ASP A 55 13.81 5.63 4.29
N ALA A 56 12.66 6.21 4.59
CA ALA A 56 12.06 6.15 5.90
C ALA A 56 11.63 4.72 6.29
N ALA A 57 11.10 3.93 5.34
CA ALA A 57 10.72 2.54 5.56
C ALA A 57 11.94 1.67 5.92
N PHE A 58 13.04 1.84 5.21
CA PHE A 58 14.30 1.12 5.47
C PHE A 58 15.11 1.68 6.65
N GLY A 59 14.81 2.92 7.08
CA GLY A 59 15.56 3.61 8.14
C GLY A 59 16.93 4.12 7.67
N THR A 60 17.08 4.41 6.39
CA THR A 60 18.29 4.94 5.77
C THR A 60 18.29 6.46 5.59
N GLY A 61 17.17 7.10 5.88
CA GLY A 61 16.93 8.53 5.72
C GLY A 61 15.44 8.82 5.67
N ASP A 62 15.06 9.93 5.05
CA ASP A 62 13.68 10.23 4.70
C ASP A 62 13.59 11.20 3.51
N ASN A 63 12.41 11.26 2.88
CA ASN A 63 12.05 12.18 1.81
C ASN A 63 10.88 13.08 2.23
N ARG A 64 10.73 13.41 3.51
CA ARG A 64 9.53 14.05 4.09
C ARG A 64 9.09 15.32 3.37
N GLU A 65 10.01 16.19 3.01
CA GLU A 65 9.68 17.45 2.32
C GLU A 65 9.11 17.17 0.93
N LEU A 66 9.74 16.27 0.18
CA LEU A 66 9.28 15.85 -1.14
C LEU A 66 7.95 15.09 -1.08
N ILE A 67 7.78 14.19 -0.11
CA ILE A 67 6.51 13.48 0.12
C ILE A 67 5.38 14.48 0.43
N ALA A 68 5.65 15.49 1.27
CA ALA A 68 4.67 16.52 1.58
C ALA A 68 4.35 17.41 0.35
N GLU A 69 5.34 17.71 -0.49
CA GLU A 69 5.14 18.42 -1.76
C GLU A 69 4.23 17.61 -2.69
N VAL A 70 4.54 16.33 -2.91
CA VAL A 70 3.74 15.43 -3.76
C VAL A 70 2.32 15.33 -3.22
N ALA A 71 2.14 15.02 -1.95
CA ALA A 71 0.81 14.83 -1.36
C ALA A 71 -0.06 16.09 -1.46
N LYS A 72 0.52 17.29 -1.23
CA LYS A 72 -0.19 18.58 -1.34
C LYS A 72 -0.55 18.96 -2.77
N ALA A 73 0.19 18.48 -3.75
CA ALA A 73 -0.06 18.76 -5.16
C ALA A 73 -1.18 17.91 -5.76
N MET A 74 -1.64 16.86 -5.04
CA MET A 74 -2.68 15.97 -5.53
C MET A 74 -4.08 16.51 -5.23
N ASP A 75 -4.95 16.47 -6.24
CA ASP A 75 -6.40 16.69 -6.12
C ASP A 75 -7.18 15.39 -5.89
N ILE A 76 -6.46 14.26 -5.78
CA ILE A 76 -6.98 12.92 -5.56
C ILE A 76 -6.64 12.43 -4.15
N LYS A 77 -7.25 11.34 -3.73
CA LYS A 77 -6.97 10.73 -2.42
C LYS A 77 -5.55 10.16 -2.38
N VAL A 78 -4.85 10.37 -1.27
CA VAL A 78 -3.48 9.85 -1.07
C VAL A 78 -3.45 8.92 0.14
N GLU A 79 -2.97 7.71 -0.07
CA GLU A 79 -2.55 6.79 0.98
C GLU A 79 -1.03 6.90 1.14
N LEU A 80 -0.57 7.36 2.31
CA LEU A 80 0.84 7.57 2.59
C LEU A 80 1.40 6.44 3.44
N SER A 81 2.54 5.91 3.04
CA SER A 81 3.25 4.81 3.71
C SER A 81 4.76 5.11 3.82
N GLY A 82 5.42 4.38 4.71
CA GLY A 82 6.87 4.43 4.91
C GLY A 82 7.31 5.22 6.13
N GLY A 83 7.96 4.54 7.07
CA GLY A 83 8.64 5.16 8.21
C GLY A 83 7.77 5.77 9.31
N ILE A 84 6.46 5.55 9.31
CA ILE A 84 5.53 6.08 10.32
C ILE A 84 5.53 5.15 11.53
N ARG A 85 6.19 5.56 12.64
CA ARG A 85 6.47 4.68 13.79
C ARG A 85 6.25 5.32 15.15
N ASP A 86 5.98 6.61 15.21
CA ASP A 86 5.78 7.41 16.42
C ASP A 86 4.86 8.61 16.18
N ASP A 87 4.51 9.31 17.25
CA ASP A 87 3.61 10.46 17.18
C ASP A 87 4.14 11.58 16.26
N ALA A 88 5.45 11.79 16.22
CA ALA A 88 6.06 12.84 15.41
C ALA A 88 5.97 12.51 13.91
N SER A 89 6.31 11.28 13.51
CA SER A 89 6.19 10.84 12.12
C SER A 89 4.74 10.74 11.66
N LEU A 90 3.82 10.33 12.54
CA LEU A 90 2.39 10.32 12.26
C LEU A 90 1.84 11.74 12.06
N ALA A 91 2.17 12.66 12.97
CA ALA A 91 1.74 14.06 12.86
C ALA A 91 2.25 14.71 11.56
N ALA A 92 3.50 14.46 11.20
CA ALA A 92 4.09 14.95 9.95
C ALA A 92 3.35 14.37 8.72
N ALA A 93 3.05 13.07 8.72
CA ALA A 93 2.29 12.43 7.64
C ALA A 93 0.89 13.01 7.50
N LEU A 94 0.13 13.13 8.59
CA LEU A 94 -1.21 13.71 8.58
C LEU A 94 -1.23 15.18 8.18
N ALA A 95 -0.19 15.94 8.52
CA ALA A 95 -0.04 17.36 8.14
C ALA A 95 0.15 17.57 6.64
N THR A 96 0.47 16.53 5.86
CA THR A 96 0.51 16.59 4.39
C THR A 96 -0.87 16.76 3.77
N GLY A 97 -1.94 16.48 4.52
CA GLY A 97 -3.31 16.42 4.01
C GLY A 97 -3.65 15.09 3.33
N CYS A 98 -2.82 14.05 3.48
CA CYS A 98 -3.14 12.73 2.94
C CYS A 98 -4.48 12.22 3.48
N THR A 99 -5.16 11.40 2.69
CA THR A 99 -6.48 10.84 3.06
C THR A 99 -6.33 9.83 4.18
N ARG A 100 -5.30 8.98 4.12
CA ARG A 100 -4.97 7.99 5.15
C ARG A 100 -3.48 7.67 5.17
N VAL A 101 -3.03 7.15 6.29
CA VAL A 101 -1.68 6.62 6.47
C VAL A 101 -1.73 5.10 6.61
N ASN A 102 -0.73 4.42 6.07
CA ASN A 102 -0.59 2.97 6.17
C ASN A 102 0.58 2.64 7.12
N LEU A 103 0.28 2.00 8.25
CA LEU A 103 1.24 1.61 9.27
C LEU A 103 1.68 0.16 9.04
N GLY A 104 2.94 -0.07 8.69
CA GLY A 104 3.49 -1.42 8.51
C GLY A 104 4.21 -1.92 9.77
N THR A 105 5.52 -1.72 9.83
CA THR A 105 6.41 -2.21 10.90
C THR A 105 5.92 -1.86 12.32
N ALA A 106 5.35 -0.68 12.52
CA ALA A 106 4.85 -0.25 13.82
C ALA A 106 3.76 -1.18 14.39
N ALA A 107 2.90 -1.75 13.53
CA ALA A 107 1.87 -2.69 13.96
C ALA A 107 2.43 -3.98 14.56
N LEU A 108 3.69 -4.31 14.26
CA LEU A 108 4.41 -5.47 14.76
C LEU A 108 5.30 -5.14 15.96
N GLU A 109 5.96 -3.98 15.94
CA GLU A 109 6.97 -3.60 16.94
C GLU A 109 6.39 -2.79 18.11
N THR A 110 5.34 -2.00 17.90
CA THR A 110 4.74 -1.12 18.91
C THR A 110 3.21 -1.22 18.89
N PRO A 111 2.65 -2.43 19.15
CA PRO A 111 1.20 -2.68 19.02
C PRO A 111 0.35 -1.77 19.92
N GLU A 112 0.77 -1.44 21.14
CA GLU A 112 0.03 -0.56 22.03
C GLU A 112 -0.08 0.88 21.48
N TRP A 113 0.99 1.37 20.85
CA TRP A 113 0.96 2.67 20.18
C TRP A 113 0.00 2.65 18.98
N VAL A 114 0.02 1.58 18.18
CA VAL A 114 -0.87 1.44 17.03
C VAL A 114 -2.33 1.35 17.47
N ALA A 115 -2.65 0.62 18.53
CA ALA A 115 -4.00 0.58 19.11
C ALA A 115 -4.50 1.97 19.52
N LYS A 116 -3.64 2.78 20.17
CA LYS A 116 -3.95 4.17 20.51
C LYS A 116 -4.22 5.01 19.25
N VAL A 117 -3.35 4.91 18.25
CA VAL A 117 -3.47 5.66 16.99
C VAL A 117 -4.74 5.29 16.22
N ILE A 118 -5.10 3.99 16.17
CA ILE A 118 -6.35 3.52 15.59
C ILE A 118 -7.56 4.15 16.30
N ALA A 119 -7.56 4.15 17.64
CA ALA A 119 -8.65 4.73 18.43
C ALA A 119 -8.80 6.25 18.22
N GLU A 120 -7.68 6.97 18.06
CA GLU A 120 -7.67 8.43 17.91
C GLU A 120 -8.01 8.89 16.48
N HIS A 121 -7.59 8.15 15.46
CA HIS A 121 -7.65 8.60 14.06
C HIS A 121 -8.61 7.81 13.17
N GLY A 122 -9.10 6.66 13.62
CA GLY A 122 -10.13 5.85 12.94
C GLY A 122 -9.81 5.57 11.46
N ASP A 123 -10.69 6.03 10.58
CA ASP A 123 -10.61 5.77 9.12
C ASP A 123 -9.36 6.33 8.44
N LYS A 124 -8.60 7.20 9.10
CA LYS A 124 -7.33 7.70 8.59
C LYS A 124 -6.18 6.71 8.75
N ILE A 125 -6.40 5.59 9.45
CA ILE A 125 -5.38 4.57 9.69
C ILE A 125 -5.71 3.31 8.90
N ALA A 126 -4.76 2.89 8.07
CA ALA A 126 -4.68 1.56 7.51
C ALA A 126 -3.51 0.81 8.14
N VAL A 127 -3.56 -0.51 8.21
CA VAL A 127 -2.42 -1.32 8.63
C VAL A 127 -1.94 -2.20 7.47
N GLY A 128 -0.65 -2.08 7.17
CA GLY A 128 0.04 -2.89 6.17
C GLY A 128 0.45 -4.24 6.77
N LEU A 129 0.00 -5.30 6.11
CA LEU A 129 0.29 -6.68 6.45
C LEU A 129 1.11 -7.29 5.30
N ASP A 130 2.43 -7.20 5.43
CA ASP A 130 3.38 -7.74 4.45
C ASP A 130 3.67 -9.19 4.81
N VAL A 131 3.30 -10.13 3.94
CA VAL A 131 3.20 -11.55 4.24
C VAL A 131 4.13 -12.37 3.36
N ARG A 132 4.81 -13.33 3.99
CA ARG A 132 5.45 -14.46 3.29
C ARG A 132 4.87 -15.76 3.85
N GLY A 133 4.03 -16.44 3.06
CA GLY A 133 3.19 -17.53 3.57
C GLY A 133 2.15 -17.00 4.56
N THR A 134 2.27 -17.33 5.85
CA THR A 134 1.46 -16.79 6.96
C THR A 134 2.29 -15.95 7.93
N THR A 135 3.57 -15.75 7.66
CA THR A 135 4.48 -14.97 8.51
C THR A 135 4.53 -13.52 8.04
N LEU A 136 4.24 -12.60 8.95
CA LEU A 136 4.38 -11.17 8.71
C LEU A 136 5.85 -10.75 8.73
N ARG A 137 6.15 -9.71 7.95
CA ARG A 137 7.50 -9.17 7.81
C ARG A 137 7.48 -7.67 8.12
N GLY A 138 8.51 -7.21 8.82
CA GLY A 138 8.72 -5.79 9.13
C GLY A 138 10.07 -5.28 8.65
N ARG A 139 10.31 -3.98 8.80
CA ARG A 139 11.57 -3.28 8.47
C ARG A 139 12.07 -3.57 7.06
N GLY A 140 11.26 -3.23 6.06
CA GLY A 140 11.60 -3.55 4.67
C GLY A 140 11.76 -5.06 4.44
N TRP A 141 10.93 -5.85 5.13
CA TRP A 141 10.83 -7.31 5.02
C TRP A 141 12.05 -8.11 5.55
N THR A 142 12.89 -7.47 6.35
CA THR A 142 14.12 -8.08 6.90
C THR A 142 13.90 -8.82 8.22
N ARG A 143 12.77 -8.59 8.91
CA ARG A 143 12.45 -9.19 10.21
C ARG A 143 11.11 -9.90 10.21
N ASP A 144 11.04 -11.03 10.91
CA ASP A 144 9.79 -11.73 11.18
C ASP A 144 8.95 -10.94 12.20
N GLY A 145 7.65 -10.84 11.92
CA GLY A 145 6.69 -10.04 12.69
C GLY A 145 5.54 -10.83 13.33
N GLY A 146 5.62 -12.16 13.32
CA GLY A 146 4.60 -13.04 13.87
C GLY A 146 3.61 -13.59 12.83
N ASP A 147 2.55 -14.22 13.31
CA ASP A 147 1.52 -14.82 12.47
C ASP A 147 0.51 -13.78 11.97
N LEU A 148 0.13 -13.90 10.70
CA LEU A 148 -0.82 -13.03 10.02
C LEU A 148 -2.18 -13.02 10.73
N TYR A 149 -2.74 -14.19 11.02
CA TYR A 149 -4.12 -14.30 11.51
C TYR A 149 -4.23 -13.92 12.98
N GLU A 150 -3.23 -14.21 13.81
CA GLU A 150 -3.16 -13.71 15.19
C GLU A 150 -3.09 -12.18 15.24
N THR A 151 -2.28 -11.59 14.36
CA THR A 151 -2.17 -10.13 14.26
C THR A 151 -3.47 -9.52 13.74
N LEU A 152 -4.10 -10.13 12.74
CA LEU A 152 -5.38 -9.67 12.19
C LEU A 152 -6.49 -9.72 13.24
N GLU A 153 -6.58 -10.80 14.03
CA GLU A 153 -7.55 -10.91 15.13
C GLU A 153 -7.36 -9.80 16.17
N ARG A 154 -6.11 -9.50 16.54
CA ARG A 154 -5.79 -8.40 17.45
C ARG A 154 -6.24 -7.06 16.89
N LEU A 155 -5.86 -6.74 15.66
CA LEU A 155 -6.18 -5.47 14.99
C LEU A 155 -7.70 -5.30 14.77
N ASN A 156 -8.43 -6.39 14.49
CA ASN A 156 -9.88 -6.37 14.44
C ASN A 156 -10.51 -5.95 15.79
N LYS A 157 -10.00 -6.49 16.90
CA LYS A 157 -10.44 -6.12 18.25
C LYS A 157 -10.09 -4.67 18.61
N GLU A 158 -8.98 -4.16 18.11
CA GLU A 158 -8.55 -2.78 18.27
C GLU A 158 -9.34 -1.80 17.39
N GLY A 159 -10.15 -2.28 16.46
CA GLY A 159 -11.03 -1.47 15.59
C GLY A 159 -10.32 -0.88 14.38
N CYS A 160 -9.27 -1.52 13.88
CA CYS A 160 -8.58 -1.10 12.65
C CYS A 160 -9.58 -0.93 11.50
N ALA A 161 -9.47 0.17 10.75
CA ALA A 161 -10.44 0.53 9.73
C ALA A 161 -10.26 -0.29 8.43
N ARG A 162 -9.04 -0.65 8.05
CA ARG A 162 -8.72 -1.43 6.84
C ARG A 162 -7.32 -2.01 6.86
N TYR A 163 -7.08 -2.95 5.96
CA TYR A 163 -5.80 -3.62 5.81
C TYR A 163 -5.26 -3.46 4.39
N VAL A 164 -3.95 -3.25 4.26
CA VAL A 164 -3.22 -3.37 3.00
C VAL A 164 -2.42 -4.67 3.06
N VAL A 165 -2.76 -5.65 2.23
CA VAL A 165 -2.17 -6.98 2.27
C VAL A 165 -1.23 -7.17 1.09
N THR A 166 0.06 -7.35 1.37
CA THR A 166 1.10 -7.56 0.36
C THR A 166 1.63 -9.00 0.44
N ASP A 167 1.49 -9.78 -0.63
CA ASP A 167 2.29 -11.02 -0.76
C ASP A 167 3.69 -10.65 -1.25
N ILE A 168 4.68 -10.71 -0.35
CA ILE A 168 6.08 -10.36 -0.64
C ILE A 168 6.67 -11.25 -1.75
N ALA A 169 6.26 -12.52 -1.80
CA ALA A 169 6.75 -13.44 -2.83
C ALA A 169 6.26 -13.09 -4.23
N LYS A 170 5.19 -12.30 -4.34
CA LYS A 170 4.60 -11.84 -5.59
C LYS A 170 4.96 -10.40 -5.95
N ASP A 171 5.30 -9.56 -4.94
CA ASP A 171 5.52 -8.13 -5.17
C ASP A 171 6.70 -7.88 -6.13
N GLY A 172 6.46 -7.02 -7.12
CA GLY A 172 7.42 -6.66 -8.15
C GLY A 172 7.79 -7.76 -9.15
N THR A 173 7.13 -8.93 -9.12
CA THR A 173 7.47 -10.09 -9.98
C THR A 173 6.72 -10.15 -11.31
N LEU A 174 5.58 -9.49 -11.42
CA LEU A 174 4.65 -9.64 -12.55
C LEU A 174 4.19 -11.11 -12.78
N GLN A 175 3.93 -11.85 -11.69
CA GLN A 175 3.53 -13.26 -11.73
C GLN A 175 2.07 -13.49 -11.32
N GLY A 176 1.29 -12.44 -11.27
CA GLY A 176 -0.09 -12.46 -10.81
C GLY A 176 -0.23 -12.33 -9.27
N PRO A 177 -1.38 -11.83 -8.79
CA PRO A 177 -1.68 -11.66 -7.38
C PRO A 177 -1.94 -13.00 -6.68
N ASN A 178 -1.84 -13.03 -5.35
CA ASN A 178 -2.23 -14.17 -4.54
C ASN A 178 -3.72 -14.08 -4.15
N LEU A 179 -4.60 -14.52 -5.03
CA LEU A 179 -6.04 -14.47 -4.82
C LEU A 179 -6.50 -15.35 -3.63
N GLU A 180 -5.81 -16.45 -3.36
CA GLU A 180 -6.11 -17.32 -2.24
C GLU A 180 -5.82 -16.63 -0.90
N LEU A 181 -4.67 -15.97 -0.78
CA LEU A 181 -4.35 -15.16 0.40
C LEU A 181 -5.42 -14.11 0.65
N LEU A 182 -5.84 -13.37 -0.40
CA LEU A 182 -6.87 -12.33 -0.28
C LEU A 182 -8.21 -12.89 0.19
N LYS A 183 -8.66 -14.04 -0.36
CA LYS A 183 -9.88 -14.73 0.06
C LYS A 183 -9.80 -15.13 1.53
N ASN A 184 -8.67 -15.70 1.95
CA ASN A 184 -8.47 -16.16 3.33
C ASN A 184 -8.45 -14.98 4.32
N VAL A 185 -7.81 -13.87 3.96
CA VAL A 185 -7.83 -12.65 4.78
C VAL A 185 -9.24 -12.07 4.88
N CYS A 186 -9.95 -11.93 3.75
CA CYS A 186 -11.35 -11.46 3.75
C CYS A 186 -12.28 -12.36 4.58
N ALA A 187 -12.01 -13.66 4.64
CA ALA A 187 -12.78 -14.58 5.50
C ALA A 187 -12.48 -14.40 7.00
N ALA A 188 -11.33 -13.81 7.36
CA ALA A 188 -10.90 -13.60 8.74
C ALA A 188 -11.19 -12.18 9.27
N THR A 189 -11.75 -11.28 8.45
CA THR A 189 -12.11 -9.91 8.85
C THR A 189 -13.34 -9.42 8.11
N ASP A 190 -14.09 -8.51 8.75
CA ASP A 190 -15.18 -7.74 8.13
C ASP A 190 -14.69 -6.37 7.62
N ARG A 191 -13.39 -6.08 7.75
CA ARG A 191 -12.79 -4.81 7.35
C ARG A 191 -12.37 -4.84 5.88
N PRO A 192 -12.44 -3.68 5.19
CA PRO A 192 -11.94 -3.57 3.83
C PRO A 192 -10.48 -3.99 3.68
N VAL A 193 -10.18 -4.68 2.59
CA VAL A 193 -8.83 -5.16 2.25
C VAL A 193 -8.37 -4.53 0.94
N VAL A 194 -7.19 -3.94 0.94
CA VAL A 194 -6.49 -3.48 -0.26
C VAL A 194 -5.46 -4.51 -0.65
N ALA A 195 -5.57 -5.04 -1.87
CA ALA A 195 -4.61 -5.99 -2.42
C ALA A 195 -3.32 -5.29 -2.87
N SER A 196 -2.17 -5.89 -2.58
CA SER A 196 -0.87 -5.37 -3.00
C SER A 196 0.04 -6.50 -3.46
N GLY A 197 0.77 -6.25 -4.56
CA GLY A 197 1.78 -7.17 -5.10
C GLY A 197 1.26 -8.12 -6.18
N GLY A 198 2.10 -8.33 -7.19
CA GLY A 198 1.96 -9.37 -8.20
C GLY A 198 1.15 -9.02 -9.45
N VAL A 199 0.30 -8.01 -9.45
CA VAL A 199 -0.50 -7.64 -10.63
C VAL A 199 0.39 -7.51 -11.86
N SER A 200 0.01 -8.22 -12.94
CA SER A 200 0.77 -8.30 -14.18
C SER A 200 -0.06 -8.06 -15.45
N SER A 201 -1.39 -8.18 -15.35
CA SER A 201 -2.30 -8.08 -16.50
C SER A 201 -3.66 -7.48 -16.09
N LEU A 202 -4.47 -7.14 -17.10
CA LEU A 202 -5.86 -6.70 -16.87
C LEU A 202 -6.73 -7.85 -16.35
N GLU A 203 -6.43 -9.09 -16.70
CA GLU A 203 -7.09 -10.28 -16.17
C GLU A 203 -6.90 -10.42 -14.67
N ASP A 204 -5.70 -10.11 -14.16
CA ASP A 204 -5.41 -10.10 -12.72
C ASP A 204 -6.29 -9.08 -12.00
N LEU A 205 -6.46 -7.89 -12.56
CA LEU A 205 -7.31 -6.85 -11.98
C LEU A 205 -8.80 -7.26 -11.99
N ARG A 206 -9.27 -7.89 -13.05
CA ARG A 206 -10.63 -8.45 -13.10
C ARG A 206 -10.83 -9.53 -12.04
N ALA A 207 -9.83 -10.42 -11.87
CA ALA A 207 -9.87 -11.47 -10.85
C ALA A 207 -9.88 -10.89 -9.42
N ILE A 208 -9.16 -9.80 -9.16
CA ILE A 208 -9.24 -9.08 -7.88
C ILE A 208 -10.61 -8.42 -7.73
N ALA A 209 -11.17 -7.81 -8.80
CA ALA A 209 -12.48 -7.18 -8.77
C ALA A 209 -13.62 -8.18 -8.42
N GLU A 210 -13.49 -9.46 -8.80
CA GLU A 210 -14.41 -10.51 -8.38
C GLU A 210 -14.42 -10.75 -6.87
N LEU A 211 -13.39 -10.30 -6.15
CA LEU A 211 -13.29 -10.41 -4.68
C LEU A 211 -13.93 -9.22 -3.94
N VAL A 212 -14.40 -8.18 -4.64
CA VAL A 212 -15.06 -7.02 -4.01
C VAL A 212 -16.24 -7.45 -3.13
N PRO A 213 -17.13 -8.38 -3.54
CA PRO A 213 -18.20 -8.86 -2.66
C PRO A 213 -17.71 -9.59 -1.40
N LEU A 214 -16.46 -10.03 -1.36
CA LEU A 214 -15.85 -10.69 -0.20
C LEU A 214 -15.16 -9.71 0.77
N GLY A 215 -14.95 -8.44 0.35
CA GLY A 215 -14.34 -7.41 1.18
C GLY A 215 -13.09 -6.75 0.62
N VAL A 216 -12.64 -7.09 -0.59
CA VAL A 216 -11.55 -6.35 -1.26
C VAL A 216 -12.09 -5.01 -1.74
N GLU A 217 -11.54 -3.89 -1.23
CA GLU A 217 -11.95 -2.54 -1.65
C GLU A 217 -11.09 -1.97 -2.77
N GLY A 218 -9.82 -2.36 -2.84
CA GLY A 218 -8.90 -1.77 -3.81
C GLY A 218 -7.69 -2.64 -4.12
N SER A 219 -6.91 -2.20 -5.10
CA SER A 219 -5.63 -2.81 -5.47
C SER A 219 -4.57 -1.76 -5.71
N ILE A 220 -3.42 -1.91 -5.05
CA ILE A 220 -2.22 -1.15 -5.37
C ILE A 220 -1.59 -1.73 -6.62
N VAL A 221 -1.33 -0.88 -7.61
CA VAL A 221 -0.72 -1.26 -8.88
C VAL A 221 0.58 -0.50 -9.05
N GLY A 222 1.68 -1.21 -9.02
CA GLY A 222 3.02 -0.65 -9.15
C GLY A 222 3.68 -1.04 -10.46
N LYS A 223 4.53 -2.06 -10.43
CA LYS A 223 5.45 -2.44 -11.50
C LYS A 223 4.77 -2.62 -12.86
N ALA A 224 3.56 -3.17 -12.92
CA ALA A 224 2.83 -3.39 -14.16
C ALA A 224 2.60 -2.10 -14.95
N LEU A 225 2.25 -0.99 -14.27
CA LEU A 225 2.08 0.32 -14.90
C LEU A 225 3.41 0.89 -15.40
N TYR A 226 4.47 0.82 -14.61
CA TYR A 226 5.81 1.30 -15.01
C TYR A 226 6.43 0.44 -16.12
N ALA A 227 6.17 -0.86 -16.13
CA ALA A 227 6.58 -1.78 -17.19
C ALA A 227 5.71 -1.66 -18.46
N LYS A 228 4.66 -0.83 -18.42
CA LYS A 228 3.70 -0.65 -19.53
C LYS A 228 3.04 -1.94 -19.96
N ALA A 229 2.76 -2.83 -19.02
CA ALA A 229 2.00 -4.05 -19.28
C ALA A 229 0.56 -3.71 -19.72
N PHE A 230 0.04 -2.60 -19.23
CA PHE A 230 -1.21 -1.94 -19.60
C PHE A 230 -1.15 -0.47 -19.15
N THR A 231 -2.06 0.37 -19.65
CA THR A 231 -2.20 1.74 -19.18
C THR A 231 -3.13 1.82 -17.97
N LEU A 232 -3.07 2.93 -17.20
CA LEU A 232 -4.00 3.11 -16.09
C LEU A 232 -5.44 3.24 -16.58
N GLU A 233 -5.67 3.88 -17.71
CA GLU A 233 -6.99 4.03 -18.35
C GLU A 233 -7.59 2.67 -18.67
N GLU A 234 -6.81 1.75 -19.28
CA GLU A 234 -7.22 0.37 -19.55
C GLU A 234 -7.54 -0.40 -18.27
N ALA A 235 -6.74 -0.18 -17.23
CA ALA A 235 -6.95 -0.80 -15.92
C ALA A 235 -8.25 -0.32 -15.25
N LEU A 236 -8.51 1.00 -15.28
CA LEU A 236 -9.74 1.60 -14.75
C LEU A 236 -10.99 1.11 -15.50
N GLU A 237 -10.91 0.97 -16.83
CA GLU A 237 -11.98 0.40 -17.64
C GLU A 237 -12.24 -1.07 -17.26
N ALA A 238 -11.16 -1.86 -17.12
CA ALA A 238 -11.25 -3.29 -16.81
C ALA A 238 -11.96 -3.61 -15.49
N VAL A 239 -11.92 -2.68 -14.51
CA VAL A 239 -12.55 -2.85 -13.17
C VAL A 239 -13.85 -2.07 -13.00
N SER A 240 -14.32 -1.38 -14.04
CA SER A 240 -15.54 -0.55 -14.00
C SER A 240 -16.82 -1.32 -14.29
N SER A 241 -16.72 -2.60 -14.63
CA SER A 241 -17.85 -3.44 -15.09
C SER A 241 -18.56 -4.13 -13.92
#